data_dc52b1755becaa036e4af66623fe6732
#
_entry.id   dc52b1755becaa036e4af66623fe6732
#
_cell.length_a   1.000
_cell.length_b   1.000
_cell.length_c   1.000
_cell.angle_alpha   90.00
_cell.angle_beta   90.00
_cell.angle_gamma   90.00
#
_symmetry.space_group_name_H-M   'P 1'
#
loop_
_entity.id
_entity.type
_entity.pdbx_description
1 polymer ?
#
loop_
_entity_poly.entity_id
_entity_poly.type
_entity_poly.pdbx_seq_one_letter_code
_entity_poly.pdbx_strand_id
1 'polypeptide(L)'
;MDEAQAKTKVKTLDPVKELAEKAEEQGYLTVEDVLEFFPEAEKNLPQLEDLLMQLYTEGIEIMPEEAEEAEDEEAKAIPAEEEQELEVEEQVFDLSGISSDDSISLYLKEMASVPLLKPEEEVQLAKQLERGRIARRKLDTNGHSPAKREEYLRAIDLGNAARAHLIKANTRLVVSIAKRYMGQGVPFLDLIQEGNLGLMKAVEKFDYRRGCKFSTYATWWIRQSITRALAEQGRIIRLPSHVGDRIRKMYRTAQQLEQSSGERPTPGEIGDRMGLDPSKIRWLIKVSRRPLSLEKPVGEEEDSELGEFIEDEESPTPTDSVTRSLLAERMDQVLSTLSPREARILRLRFGMQDGRAYTLKEVGEKFGLTRERIRQIEREALNRLRHPSRSRQLRDYVTE
;
A
#
# COMPACT_ATOMS: atom_id res chain seq x y z
N MET A 1 30.90 -60.83 6.09
CA MET A 1 30.05 -60.26 5.03
C MET A 1 29.29 -59.12 5.63
N ASP A 2 30.03 -58.03 5.76
CA ASP A 2 29.53 -56.79 6.38
C ASP A 2 29.62 -55.69 5.35
N GLU A 3 28.47 -55.21 4.91
CA GLU A 3 28.40 -53.99 4.11
C GLU A 3 27.98 -52.80 4.94
N ALA A 4 28.82 -51.83 4.83
CA ALA A 4 28.93 -50.60 5.55
C ALA A 4 27.63 -49.77 5.52
N GLN A 5 27.12 -49.43 6.69
CA GLN A 5 26.20 -48.28 6.90
C GLN A 5 27.08 -47.03 7.04
N ALA A 6 27.20 -46.28 5.95
CA ALA A 6 27.66 -44.89 6.00
C ALA A 6 26.51 -44.00 6.50
N LYS A 7 26.51 -43.69 7.77
CA LYS A 7 25.64 -42.67 8.36
C LYS A 7 26.13 -41.28 7.95
N THR A 8 25.51 -40.70 6.96
CA THR A 8 25.60 -39.25 6.68
C THR A 8 24.90 -38.52 7.82
N LYS A 9 25.64 -37.88 8.68
CA LYS A 9 25.13 -36.93 9.66
C LYS A 9 24.63 -35.69 8.91
N VAL A 10 23.33 -35.59 8.67
CA VAL A 10 22.70 -34.34 8.30
C VAL A 10 22.73 -33.46 9.55
N LYS A 11 23.54 -32.41 9.54
CA LYS A 11 23.45 -31.31 10.50
C LYS A 11 22.07 -30.68 10.30
N THR A 12 21.21 -30.81 11.28
CA THR A 12 19.98 -30.01 11.39
C THR A 12 20.39 -28.58 11.77
N LEU A 13 20.82 -27.80 10.80
CA LEU A 13 20.83 -26.33 10.92
C LEU A 13 19.40 -25.86 10.71
N ASP A 14 18.96 -24.91 11.55
CA ASP A 14 17.64 -24.30 11.42
C ASP A 14 17.56 -23.56 10.08
N PRO A 15 16.69 -23.98 9.12
CA PRO A 15 16.64 -23.42 7.78
C PRO A 15 16.34 -21.91 7.78
N VAL A 16 15.65 -21.43 8.82
CA VAL A 16 15.35 -20.01 9.01
C VAL A 16 16.61 -19.17 9.21
N LYS A 17 17.62 -19.70 9.94
CA LYS A 17 18.84 -18.95 10.22
C LYS A 17 19.75 -18.84 8.98
N GLU A 18 19.86 -19.89 8.19
CA GLU A 18 20.65 -19.84 6.95
C GLU A 18 20.03 -18.93 5.90
N LEU A 19 18.69 -18.95 5.79
CA LEU A 19 17.95 -18.02 4.93
C LEU A 19 18.05 -16.58 5.45
N ALA A 20 17.99 -16.36 6.75
CA ALA A 20 18.16 -15.03 7.34
C ALA A 20 19.59 -14.48 7.12
N GLU A 21 20.63 -15.30 7.30
CA GLU A 21 22.02 -14.92 7.00
C GLU A 21 22.20 -14.59 5.50
N LYS A 22 21.58 -15.37 4.60
CA LYS A 22 21.60 -15.11 3.15
C LYS A 22 20.86 -13.81 2.80
N ALA A 23 19.73 -13.54 3.47
CA ALA A 23 18.98 -12.28 3.35
C ALA A 23 19.75 -11.06 3.89
N GLU A 24 20.50 -11.20 4.99
CA GLU A 24 21.36 -10.14 5.51
C GLU A 24 22.56 -9.84 4.57
N GLU A 25 23.07 -10.83 3.87
CA GLU A 25 24.16 -10.65 2.89
C GLU A 25 23.68 -10.03 1.58
N GLN A 26 22.52 -10.42 1.08
CA GLN A 26 21.98 -10.02 -0.22
C GLN A 26 20.97 -8.87 -0.13
N GLY A 27 20.32 -8.70 1.04
CA GLY A 27 19.29 -7.68 1.28
C GLY A 27 17.86 -8.11 0.94
N TYR A 28 17.67 -9.28 0.32
CA TYR A 28 16.40 -9.90 -0.04
C TYR A 28 16.56 -11.41 -0.23
N LEU A 29 15.44 -12.14 -0.26
CA LEU A 29 15.39 -13.57 -0.61
C LEU A 29 14.60 -13.77 -1.90
N THR A 30 15.04 -14.71 -2.74
CA THR A 30 14.27 -15.15 -3.90
C THR A 30 13.42 -16.38 -3.54
N VAL A 31 12.37 -16.62 -4.34
CA VAL A 31 11.54 -17.83 -4.18
C VAL A 31 12.37 -19.10 -4.42
N GLU A 32 13.36 -19.06 -5.31
CA GLU A 32 14.30 -20.17 -5.54
C GLU A 32 15.16 -20.48 -4.31
N ASP A 33 15.64 -19.46 -3.60
CA ASP A 33 16.39 -19.63 -2.37
C ASP A 33 15.57 -20.39 -1.32
N VAL A 34 14.28 -20.11 -1.22
CA VAL A 34 13.38 -20.81 -0.30
C VAL A 34 13.11 -22.24 -0.77
N LEU A 35 12.94 -22.47 -2.08
CA LEU A 35 12.70 -23.79 -2.67
C LEU A 35 13.96 -24.68 -2.64
N GLU A 36 15.16 -24.12 -2.68
CA GLU A 36 16.42 -24.86 -2.55
C GLU A 36 16.54 -25.56 -1.19
N PHE A 37 16.03 -24.92 -0.12
CA PHE A 37 15.96 -25.51 1.22
C PHE A 37 14.73 -26.41 1.43
N PHE A 38 13.68 -26.23 0.63
CA PHE A 38 12.44 -27.02 0.68
C PHE A 38 12.08 -27.63 -0.69
N PRO A 39 12.83 -28.60 -1.18
CA PRO A 39 12.58 -29.20 -2.51
C PRO A 39 11.25 -29.96 -2.62
N GLU A 40 10.57 -30.24 -1.51
CA GLU A 40 9.24 -30.88 -1.46
C GLU A 40 8.14 -29.91 -0.93
N ALA A 41 8.25 -28.60 -1.23
CA ALA A 41 7.34 -27.55 -0.80
C ALA A 41 5.86 -27.86 -1.14
N GLU A 42 5.61 -28.52 -2.27
CA GLU A 42 4.25 -28.91 -2.70
C GLU A 42 3.57 -29.93 -1.78
N LYS A 43 4.34 -30.71 -1.03
CA LYS A 43 3.80 -31.74 -0.11
C LYS A 43 3.60 -31.25 1.32
N ASN A 44 4.27 -30.16 1.71
CA ASN A 44 4.31 -29.64 3.08
C ASN A 44 3.92 -28.17 3.17
N LEU A 45 2.82 -27.76 2.51
CA LEU A 45 2.31 -26.38 2.52
C LEU A 45 2.26 -25.71 3.92
N PRO A 46 1.79 -26.39 5.01
CA PRO A 46 1.72 -25.75 6.33
C PRO A 46 3.08 -25.34 6.91
N GLN A 47 4.12 -26.12 6.64
CA GLN A 47 5.48 -25.81 7.12
C GLN A 47 6.12 -24.67 6.32
N LEU A 48 5.78 -24.56 5.03
CA LEU A 48 6.19 -23.45 4.19
C LEU A 48 5.51 -22.15 4.62
N GLU A 49 4.21 -22.18 4.92
CA GLU A 49 3.46 -21.02 5.43
C GLU A 49 4.02 -20.51 6.77
N ASP A 50 4.35 -21.41 7.70
CA ASP A 50 4.96 -21.06 8.98
C ASP A 50 6.35 -20.44 8.79
N LEU A 51 7.17 -20.95 7.87
CA LEU A 51 8.48 -20.40 7.53
C LEU A 51 8.36 -19.01 6.89
N LEU A 52 7.47 -18.85 5.91
CA LEU A 52 7.21 -17.57 5.27
C LEU A 52 6.72 -16.51 6.27
N MET A 53 5.88 -16.93 7.23
CA MET A 53 5.38 -16.05 8.30
C MET A 53 6.50 -15.64 9.27
N GLN A 54 7.45 -16.53 9.58
CA GLN A 54 8.62 -16.21 10.40
C GLN A 54 9.56 -15.23 9.68
N LEU A 55 9.88 -15.46 8.40
CA LEU A 55 10.72 -14.56 7.59
C LEU A 55 10.07 -13.17 7.45
N TYR A 56 8.75 -13.12 7.26
CA TYR A 56 8.01 -11.85 7.23
C TYR A 56 8.04 -11.11 8.57
N THR A 57 7.99 -11.84 9.70
CA THR A 57 8.07 -11.26 11.05
C THR A 57 9.46 -10.69 11.34
N GLU A 58 10.52 -11.25 10.75
CA GLU A 58 11.90 -10.75 10.81
C GLU A 58 12.17 -9.59 9.83
N GLY A 59 11.17 -9.19 9.03
CA GLY A 59 11.27 -8.06 8.10
C GLY A 59 12.02 -8.35 6.81
N ILE A 60 12.13 -9.63 6.43
CA ILE A 60 12.81 -10.07 5.21
C ILE A 60 11.79 -10.06 4.06
N GLU A 61 12.04 -9.26 3.03
CA GLU A 61 11.22 -9.22 1.82
C GLU A 61 11.59 -10.38 0.88
N ILE A 62 10.59 -11.19 0.50
CA ILE A 62 10.74 -12.27 -0.48
C ILE A 62 10.29 -11.73 -1.83
N MET A 63 11.20 -11.69 -2.80
CA MET A 63 10.91 -11.26 -4.15
C MET A 63 10.57 -12.46 -5.06
N PRO A 64 9.49 -12.40 -5.86
CA PRO A 64 9.24 -13.39 -6.90
C PRO A 64 10.26 -13.25 -8.03
N GLU A 65 10.75 -14.36 -8.55
CA GLU A 65 11.78 -14.47 -9.58
C GLU A 65 11.43 -13.76 -10.90
N GLU A 66 10.13 -13.74 -11.25
CA GLU A 66 9.61 -12.99 -12.42
C GLU A 66 9.87 -11.47 -12.32
N ALA A 67 10.19 -10.94 -11.11
CA ALA A 67 10.52 -9.54 -10.95
C ALA A 67 11.98 -9.23 -11.37
N GLU A 68 12.94 -10.13 -11.13
CA GLU A 68 14.35 -9.90 -11.50
C GLU A 68 14.59 -10.05 -13.02
N GLU A 69 14.00 -11.07 -13.66
CA GLU A 69 14.13 -11.23 -15.12
C GLU A 69 13.41 -10.12 -15.89
N ALA A 70 12.22 -9.70 -15.40
CA ALA A 70 11.50 -8.56 -15.96
C ALA A 70 12.21 -7.22 -15.68
N GLU A 71 12.82 -7.08 -14.49
CA GLU A 71 13.59 -5.91 -14.08
C GLU A 71 14.91 -5.79 -14.90
N ASP A 72 15.59 -6.88 -15.15
CA ASP A 72 16.83 -6.92 -15.98
C ASP A 72 16.54 -6.79 -17.49
N GLU A 73 15.40 -7.28 -18.00
CA GLU A 73 15.00 -7.11 -19.38
C GLU A 73 14.45 -5.70 -19.66
N GLU A 74 13.67 -5.10 -18.75
CA GLU A 74 13.26 -3.69 -18.86
C GLU A 74 14.43 -2.72 -18.69
N ALA A 75 15.42 -3.04 -17.87
CA ALA A 75 16.64 -2.24 -17.73
C ALA A 75 17.52 -2.27 -18.99
N LYS A 76 17.46 -3.34 -19.79
CA LYS A 76 18.16 -3.47 -21.09
C LYS A 76 17.42 -2.84 -22.25
N ALA A 77 16.14 -2.51 -22.10
CA ALA A 77 15.23 -2.04 -23.16
C ALA A 77 14.97 -0.53 -23.13
N ILE A 78 15.87 0.30 -22.58
CA ILE A 78 15.74 1.75 -22.75
C ILE A 78 16.12 2.06 -24.20
N PRO A 79 15.21 2.59 -25.06
CA PRO A 79 15.56 2.99 -26.40
C PRO A 79 16.64 4.08 -26.35
N ALA A 80 17.65 3.98 -27.19
CA ALA A 80 18.73 4.98 -27.28
C ALA A 80 18.21 6.42 -27.55
N GLU A 81 16.99 6.54 -28.06
CA GLU A 81 16.28 7.80 -28.26
C GLU A 81 15.88 8.46 -26.94
N GLU A 82 15.44 7.69 -25.91
CA GLU A 82 15.11 8.24 -24.57
C GLU A 82 16.36 8.73 -23.83
N GLU A 83 17.52 8.11 -24.03
CA GLU A 83 18.79 8.58 -23.44
C GLU A 83 19.20 9.94 -24.02
N GLN A 84 19.03 10.14 -25.33
CA GLN A 84 19.37 11.39 -26.01
C GLN A 84 18.40 12.52 -25.62
N GLU A 85 17.09 12.25 -25.48
CA GLU A 85 16.12 13.23 -24.99
C GLU A 85 16.41 13.67 -23.57
N LEU A 86 16.82 12.77 -22.67
CA LEU A 86 17.20 13.09 -21.29
C LEU A 86 18.49 13.95 -21.22
N GLU A 87 19.49 13.66 -22.08
CA GLU A 87 20.72 14.46 -22.15
C GLU A 87 20.45 15.89 -22.69
N VAL A 88 19.50 16.05 -23.61
CA VAL A 88 19.11 17.37 -24.15
C VAL A 88 18.29 18.17 -23.13
N GLU A 89 17.37 17.54 -22.39
CA GLU A 89 16.59 18.22 -21.35
C GLU A 89 17.45 18.64 -20.16
N GLU A 90 18.53 17.92 -19.83
CA GLU A 90 19.48 18.31 -18.76
C GLU A 90 20.22 19.63 -19.05
N GLN A 91 20.42 19.97 -20.33
CA GLN A 91 21.17 21.15 -20.73
C GLN A 91 20.35 22.46 -20.78
N VAL A 92 19.03 22.41 -20.80
CA VAL A 92 18.13 23.55 -21.11
C VAL A 92 17.37 24.08 -19.88
N PHE A 93 17.81 23.83 -18.66
CA PHE A 93 17.18 24.44 -17.47
C PHE A 93 17.69 25.87 -17.24
N ASP A 94 17.11 26.85 -17.98
CA ASP A 94 17.32 28.28 -17.67
C ASP A 94 16.30 28.76 -16.61
N LEU A 95 16.80 29.01 -15.40
CA LEU A 95 16.00 29.38 -14.23
C LEU A 95 16.11 30.86 -13.85
N SER A 96 16.65 31.69 -14.73
CA SER A 96 16.98 33.09 -14.45
C SER A 96 15.77 34.02 -14.24
N GLY A 97 14.55 33.56 -14.53
CA GLY A 97 13.32 34.36 -14.46
C GLY A 97 12.31 33.99 -13.37
N ILE A 98 12.61 33.01 -12.48
CA ILE A 98 11.64 32.48 -11.54
C ILE A 98 11.66 33.27 -10.21
N SER A 99 10.47 33.74 -9.76
CA SER A 99 10.31 34.44 -8.48
C SER A 99 10.57 33.50 -7.29
N SER A 100 11.16 33.99 -6.22
CA SER A 100 11.56 33.20 -5.04
C SER A 100 10.41 32.80 -4.09
N ASP A 101 9.18 33.14 -4.44
CA ASP A 101 8.01 32.92 -3.54
C ASP A 101 7.41 31.50 -3.67
N ASP A 102 7.81 30.71 -4.67
CA ASP A 102 7.36 29.32 -4.84
C ASP A 102 8.43 28.33 -4.36
N SER A 103 8.04 27.38 -3.52
CA SER A 103 8.90 26.34 -2.97
C SER A 103 9.55 25.47 -4.07
N ILE A 104 8.84 25.25 -5.19
CA ILE A 104 9.35 24.52 -6.37
C ILE A 104 10.52 25.30 -6.98
N SER A 105 10.33 26.58 -7.18
CA SER A 105 11.31 27.49 -7.77
C SER A 105 12.58 27.57 -6.94
N LEU A 106 12.44 27.63 -5.61
CA LEU A 106 13.57 27.64 -4.68
C LEU A 106 14.38 26.34 -4.77
N TYR A 107 13.69 25.19 -4.78
CA TYR A 107 14.33 23.87 -4.91
C TYR A 107 15.10 23.75 -6.24
N LEU A 108 14.47 24.14 -7.35
CA LEU A 108 15.11 24.10 -8.67
C LEU A 108 16.34 25.02 -8.76
N LYS A 109 16.29 26.19 -8.15
CA LYS A 109 17.43 27.14 -8.08
C LYS A 109 18.58 26.56 -7.26
N GLU A 110 18.30 25.93 -6.12
CA GLU A 110 19.33 25.29 -5.29
C GLU A 110 19.99 24.13 -6.04
N MET A 111 19.19 23.30 -6.69
CA MET A 111 19.66 22.17 -7.51
C MET A 111 20.54 22.65 -8.69
N ALA A 112 20.17 23.77 -9.35
CA ALA A 112 20.92 24.28 -10.49
C ALA A 112 22.30 24.85 -10.11
N SER A 113 22.54 25.14 -8.82
CA SER A 113 23.82 25.64 -8.34
C SER A 113 24.96 24.63 -8.38
N VAL A 114 24.61 23.31 -8.46
CA VAL A 114 25.60 22.23 -8.49
C VAL A 114 25.96 21.91 -9.94
N PRO A 115 27.26 21.92 -10.31
CA PRO A 115 27.71 21.61 -11.68
C PRO A 115 27.50 20.13 -11.98
N LEU A 116 27.28 19.82 -13.27
CA LEU A 116 27.20 18.44 -13.76
C LEU A 116 28.56 17.75 -13.66
N LEU A 117 28.54 16.46 -13.37
CA LEU A 117 29.75 15.63 -13.28
C LEU A 117 30.17 15.11 -14.66
N LYS A 118 31.47 14.99 -14.86
CA LYS A 118 32.04 14.26 -15.99
C LYS A 118 32.10 12.76 -15.67
N PRO A 119 32.04 11.87 -16.68
CA PRO A 119 32.10 10.42 -16.45
C PRO A 119 33.34 9.96 -15.63
N GLU A 120 34.46 10.66 -15.76
CA GLU A 120 35.68 10.38 -15.00
C GLU A 120 35.51 10.74 -13.52
N GLU A 121 34.80 11.82 -13.23
CA GLU A 121 34.50 12.28 -11.87
C GLU A 121 33.49 11.34 -11.18
N GLU A 122 32.48 10.84 -11.91
CA GLU A 122 31.54 9.83 -11.41
C GLU A 122 32.26 8.58 -10.94
N VAL A 123 33.22 8.07 -11.76
CA VAL A 123 34.04 6.89 -11.42
C VAL A 123 34.93 7.17 -10.20
N GLN A 124 35.50 8.38 -10.09
CA GLN A 124 36.32 8.74 -8.92
C GLN A 124 35.49 8.79 -7.63
N LEU A 125 34.31 9.39 -7.67
CA LEU A 125 33.39 9.47 -6.55
C LEU A 125 32.89 8.07 -6.16
N ALA A 126 32.55 7.22 -7.12
CA ALA A 126 32.16 5.82 -6.87
C ALA A 126 33.27 5.03 -6.18
N LYS A 127 34.54 5.20 -6.59
CA LYS A 127 35.69 4.57 -5.92
C LYS A 127 35.88 5.08 -4.48
N GLN A 128 35.69 6.38 -4.23
CA GLN A 128 35.76 6.93 -2.88
C GLN A 128 34.64 6.38 -1.99
N LEU A 129 33.44 6.26 -2.51
CA LEU A 129 32.30 5.65 -1.83
C LEU A 129 32.59 4.20 -1.44
N GLU A 130 33.08 3.38 -2.38
CA GLU A 130 33.43 1.98 -2.13
C GLU A 130 34.52 1.85 -1.05
N ARG A 131 35.56 2.68 -1.11
CA ARG A 131 36.61 2.73 -0.07
C ARG A 131 36.04 3.08 1.31
N GLY A 132 35.11 4.02 1.37
CA GLY A 132 34.41 4.37 2.61
C GLY A 132 33.60 3.20 3.18
N ARG A 133 32.88 2.46 2.34
CA ARG A 133 32.15 1.24 2.74
C ARG A 133 33.06 0.15 3.26
N ILE A 134 34.17 -0.12 2.57
CA ILE A 134 35.16 -1.10 2.99
C ILE A 134 35.80 -0.68 4.33
N ALA A 135 36.09 0.61 4.50
CA ALA A 135 36.64 1.13 5.75
C ALA A 135 35.66 0.99 6.91
N ARG A 136 34.35 1.21 6.68
CA ARG A 136 33.29 1.02 7.68
C ARG A 136 33.19 -0.43 8.12
N ARG A 137 33.09 -1.38 7.18
CA ARG A 137 33.07 -2.82 7.50
C ARG A 137 34.34 -3.26 8.30
N LYS A 138 35.53 -2.73 7.94
CA LYS A 138 36.76 -3.03 8.68
C LYS A 138 36.78 -2.42 10.07
N LEU A 139 36.19 -1.24 10.26
CA LEU A 139 36.11 -0.59 11.58
C LEU A 139 35.25 -1.38 12.55
N ASP A 140 34.18 -2.01 12.05
CA ASP A 140 33.26 -2.84 12.86
C ASP A 140 33.93 -4.15 13.31
N THR A 141 35.04 -4.57 12.67
CA THR A 141 35.84 -5.72 13.08
C THR A 141 36.80 -5.30 14.17
N ASN A 142 36.64 -5.79 15.41
CA ASN A 142 37.47 -5.43 16.58
C ASN A 142 38.95 -5.75 16.41
N GLY A 143 39.85 -4.85 16.86
CA GLY A 143 41.29 -5.11 16.99
C GLY A 143 42.21 -4.15 16.24
N HIS A 144 41.77 -2.95 15.84
CA HIS A 144 42.61 -2.01 15.11
C HIS A 144 43.46 -1.08 16.01
N SER A 145 44.71 -0.79 15.59
CA SER A 145 45.52 0.22 16.25
C SER A 145 44.91 1.63 16.10
N PRO A 146 45.13 2.56 17.05
CA PRO A 146 44.56 3.92 16.99
C PRO A 146 44.84 4.66 15.68
N ALA A 147 46.03 4.51 15.09
CA ALA A 147 46.37 5.11 13.81
C ALA A 147 45.55 4.58 12.64
N LYS A 148 45.31 3.25 12.58
CA LYS A 148 44.44 2.67 11.54
C LYS A 148 42.97 3.05 11.69
N ARG A 149 42.51 3.21 12.94
CA ARG A 149 41.15 3.67 13.22
C ARG A 149 40.92 5.09 12.67
N GLU A 150 41.90 5.98 12.86
CA GLU A 150 41.83 7.34 12.33
C GLU A 150 41.83 7.38 10.79
N GLU A 151 42.64 6.52 10.15
CA GLU A 151 42.64 6.37 8.69
C GLU A 151 41.28 5.88 8.16
N TYR A 152 40.66 4.89 8.82
CA TYR A 152 39.34 4.40 8.43
C TYR A 152 38.25 5.46 8.62
N LEU A 153 38.29 6.25 9.72
CA LEU A 153 37.35 7.35 9.92
C LEU A 153 37.46 8.41 8.82
N ARG A 154 38.66 8.81 8.43
CA ARG A 154 38.88 9.74 7.31
C ARG A 154 38.36 9.17 5.98
N ALA A 155 38.56 7.88 5.74
CA ALA A 155 38.05 7.22 4.52
C ALA A 155 36.52 7.17 4.50
N ILE A 156 35.86 6.97 5.64
CA ILE A 156 34.41 7.02 5.80
C ILE A 156 33.88 8.43 5.53
N ASP A 157 34.52 9.47 6.08
CA ASP A 157 34.11 10.86 5.89
C ASP A 157 34.20 11.27 4.41
N LEU A 158 35.30 10.89 3.75
CA LEU A 158 35.47 11.10 2.30
C LEU A 158 34.42 10.34 1.49
N GLY A 159 34.10 9.09 1.88
CA GLY A 159 33.06 8.30 1.24
C GLY A 159 31.66 8.92 1.39
N ASN A 160 31.34 9.44 2.57
CA ASN A 160 30.08 10.16 2.83
C ASN A 160 29.99 11.47 2.03
N ALA A 161 31.08 12.21 1.94
CA ALA A 161 31.15 13.43 1.12
C ALA A 161 30.98 13.11 -0.37
N ALA A 162 31.62 12.06 -0.87
CA ALA A 162 31.46 11.61 -2.24
C ALA A 162 30.04 11.14 -2.54
N ARG A 163 29.38 10.42 -1.60
CA ARG A 163 27.96 10.06 -1.71
C ARG A 163 27.06 11.28 -1.84
N ALA A 164 27.25 12.24 -0.96
CA ALA A 164 26.45 13.47 -0.98
C ALA A 164 26.65 14.27 -2.28
N HIS A 165 27.88 14.32 -2.79
CA HIS A 165 28.18 15.03 -4.03
C HIS A 165 27.57 14.31 -5.24
N LEU A 166 27.67 13.00 -5.34
CA LEU A 166 27.10 12.19 -6.43
C LEU A 166 25.57 12.32 -6.47
N ILE A 167 24.90 12.33 -5.30
CA ILE A 167 23.45 12.55 -5.22
C ILE A 167 23.10 13.96 -5.69
N LYS A 168 23.73 15.00 -5.12
CA LYS A 168 23.42 16.40 -5.44
C LYS A 168 23.62 16.74 -6.91
N ALA A 169 24.67 16.23 -7.54
CA ALA A 169 24.96 16.51 -8.95
C ALA A 169 23.93 15.86 -9.91
N ASN A 170 23.28 14.77 -9.48
CA ASN A 170 22.31 14.03 -10.30
C ASN A 170 20.84 14.31 -9.95
N THR A 171 20.53 15.27 -9.08
CA THR A 171 19.14 15.65 -8.77
C THR A 171 18.38 16.20 -9.99
N ARG A 172 19.09 16.82 -10.95
CA ARG A 172 18.49 17.29 -12.22
C ARG A 172 17.89 16.14 -13.04
N LEU A 173 18.53 14.97 -13.05
CA LEU A 173 18.01 13.78 -13.69
C LEU A 173 16.68 13.32 -13.05
N VAL A 174 16.55 13.43 -11.72
CA VAL A 174 15.29 13.10 -11.04
C VAL A 174 14.15 14.01 -11.51
N VAL A 175 14.40 15.31 -11.64
CA VAL A 175 13.39 16.28 -12.07
C VAL A 175 12.93 16.02 -13.50
N SER A 176 13.86 15.71 -14.44
CA SER A 176 13.53 15.41 -15.83
C SER A 176 12.63 14.16 -15.94
N ILE A 177 12.87 13.14 -15.11
CA ILE A 177 12.05 11.94 -15.08
C ILE A 177 10.69 12.22 -14.40
N ALA A 178 10.67 12.91 -13.24
CA ALA A 178 9.46 13.20 -12.49
C ALA A 178 8.47 14.08 -13.26
N LYS A 179 8.94 14.98 -14.13
CA LYS A 179 8.13 15.84 -15.00
C LYS A 179 7.13 15.04 -15.83
N ARG A 180 7.51 13.86 -16.32
CA ARG A 180 6.65 12.98 -17.13
C ARG A 180 5.48 12.37 -16.36
N TYR A 181 5.54 12.39 -15.03
CA TYR A 181 4.54 11.81 -14.14
C TYR A 181 3.64 12.84 -13.45
N MET A 182 3.76 14.13 -13.81
CA MET A 182 2.90 15.20 -13.27
C MET A 182 1.42 14.94 -13.59
N GLY A 183 0.53 15.38 -12.69
CA GLY A 183 -0.92 15.28 -12.89
C GLY A 183 -1.52 13.89 -12.60
N GLN A 184 -0.73 12.91 -12.16
CA GLN A 184 -1.21 11.56 -11.89
C GLN A 184 -1.75 11.33 -10.47
N GLY A 185 -1.89 12.40 -9.67
CA GLY A 185 -2.52 12.34 -8.34
C GLY A 185 -1.56 12.51 -7.18
N VAL A 186 -0.26 12.66 -7.44
CA VAL A 186 0.76 13.00 -6.45
C VAL A 186 1.33 14.38 -6.80
N PRO A 187 1.55 15.27 -5.81
CA PRO A 187 2.17 16.57 -6.00
C PRO A 187 3.58 16.44 -6.61
N PHE A 188 3.97 17.39 -7.45
CA PHE A 188 5.24 17.33 -8.17
C PHE A 188 6.47 17.26 -7.25
N LEU A 189 6.48 18.03 -6.15
CA LEU A 189 7.58 17.96 -5.17
C LEU A 189 7.69 16.60 -4.51
N ASP A 190 6.57 15.94 -4.23
CA ASP A 190 6.58 14.61 -3.63
C ASP A 190 7.10 13.56 -4.62
N LEU A 191 6.76 13.68 -5.92
CA LEU A 191 7.35 12.84 -6.97
C LEU A 191 8.86 13.01 -7.06
N ILE A 192 9.37 14.26 -6.93
CA ILE A 192 10.80 14.52 -6.90
C ILE A 192 11.44 13.86 -5.68
N GLN A 193 10.82 13.97 -4.48
CA GLN A 193 11.40 13.38 -3.28
C GLN A 193 11.42 11.84 -3.34
N GLU A 194 10.36 11.22 -3.83
CA GLU A 194 10.34 9.79 -4.07
C GLU A 194 11.39 9.36 -5.12
N GLY A 195 11.55 10.17 -6.18
CA GLY A 195 12.62 9.98 -7.14
C GLY A 195 14.02 10.11 -6.53
N ASN A 196 14.22 11.06 -5.61
CA ASN A 196 15.47 11.22 -4.87
C ASN A 196 15.78 9.99 -3.97
N LEU A 197 14.74 9.36 -3.38
CA LEU A 197 14.91 8.11 -2.66
C LEU A 197 15.40 6.99 -3.61
N GLY A 198 14.84 6.93 -4.82
CA GLY A 198 15.34 6.04 -5.88
C GLY A 198 16.78 6.33 -6.26
N LEU A 199 17.14 7.59 -6.47
CA LEU A 199 18.52 8.02 -6.76
C LEU A 199 19.49 7.61 -5.65
N MET A 200 19.12 7.78 -4.38
CA MET A 200 19.95 7.33 -3.25
C MET A 200 20.22 5.83 -3.27
N LYS A 201 19.20 5.02 -3.58
CA LYS A 201 19.36 3.56 -3.76
C LYS A 201 20.27 3.24 -4.94
N ALA A 202 20.14 3.96 -6.06
CA ALA A 202 21.02 3.80 -7.22
C ALA A 202 22.47 4.08 -6.86
N VAL A 203 22.77 5.17 -6.13
CA VAL A 203 24.13 5.48 -5.68
C VAL A 203 24.70 4.40 -4.76
N GLU A 204 23.86 3.78 -3.95
CA GLU A 204 24.30 2.68 -3.08
C GLU A 204 24.65 1.40 -3.82
N LYS A 205 23.94 1.08 -4.89
CA LYS A 205 24.09 -0.16 -5.65
C LYS A 205 24.96 -0.01 -6.92
N PHE A 206 25.36 1.21 -7.28
CA PHE A 206 26.10 1.48 -8.50
C PHE A 206 27.49 0.82 -8.52
N ASP A 207 27.78 0.06 -9.59
CA ASP A 207 29.08 -0.55 -9.86
C ASP A 207 29.73 0.02 -11.13
N TYR A 208 30.70 0.89 -10.92
CA TYR A 208 31.46 1.53 -12.01
C TYR A 208 32.25 0.54 -12.88
N ARG A 209 32.50 -0.71 -12.41
CA ARG A 209 33.24 -1.74 -13.15
C ARG A 209 32.48 -2.27 -14.36
N ARG A 210 31.16 -2.12 -14.36
CA ARG A 210 30.29 -2.51 -15.49
C ARG A 210 30.44 -1.61 -16.71
N GLY A 211 31.06 -0.44 -16.59
CA GLY A 211 31.38 0.47 -17.72
C GLY A 211 30.17 1.27 -18.24
N CYS A 212 29.00 1.18 -17.63
CA CYS A 212 27.84 2.00 -17.98
C CYS A 212 27.88 3.37 -17.28
N LYS A 213 27.24 4.38 -17.88
CA LYS A 213 27.06 5.71 -17.26
C LYS A 213 26.17 5.56 -16.02
N PHE A 214 26.44 6.42 -15.00
CA PHE A 214 25.60 6.42 -13.80
C PHE A 214 24.14 6.75 -14.12
N SER A 215 23.90 7.70 -15.04
CA SER A 215 22.56 8.13 -15.47
C SER A 215 21.70 6.96 -15.97
N THR A 216 22.24 6.06 -16.82
CA THR A 216 21.56 4.89 -17.36
C THR A 216 21.06 3.97 -16.23
N TYR A 217 21.90 3.70 -15.25
CA TYR A 217 21.54 2.86 -14.10
C TYR A 217 20.59 3.56 -13.14
N ALA A 218 20.80 4.86 -12.86
CA ALA A 218 19.98 5.63 -11.93
C ALA A 218 18.56 5.86 -12.45
N THR A 219 18.36 6.03 -13.76
CA THR A 219 17.05 6.23 -14.40
C THR A 219 16.08 5.12 -14.03
N TRP A 220 16.55 3.86 -14.01
CA TRP A 220 15.71 2.73 -13.63
C TRP A 220 15.22 2.84 -12.17
N TRP A 221 16.13 3.09 -11.21
CA TRP A 221 15.79 3.22 -9.79
C TRP A 221 14.88 4.41 -9.50
N ILE A 222 15.12 5.52 -10.18
CA ILE A 222 14.29 6.73 -10.06
C ILE A 222 12.87 6.44 -10.58
N ARG A 223 12.76 5.85 -11.78
CA ARG A 223 11.48 5.47 -12.38
C ARG A 223 10.70 4.49 -11.51
N GLN A 224 11.36 3.46 -11.01
CA GLN A 224 10.78 2.46 -10.12
C GLN A 224 10.22 3.11 -8.84
N SER A 225 11.00 3.98 -8.18
CA SER A 225 10.57 4.67 -6.96
C SER A 225 9.35 5.57 -7.22
N ILE A 226 9.38 6.37 -8.29
CA ILE A 226 8.26 7.26 -8.68
C ILE A 226 7.01 6.44 -9.02
N THR A 227 7.14 5.35 -9.79
CA THR A 227 6.01 4.51 -10.19
C THR A 227 5.40 3.80 -8.99
N ARG A 228 6.22 3.35 -8.05
CA ARG A 228 5.77 2.76 -6.79
C ARG A 228 5.01 3.80 -5.94
N ALA A 229 5.55 5.00 -5.79
CA ALA A 229 4.87 6.08 -5.07
C ALA A 229 3.52 6.44 -5.68
N LEU A 230 3.42 6.50 -7.02
CA LEU A 230 2.15 6.71 -7.71
C LEU A 230 1.14 5.59 -7.47
N ALA A 231 1.60 4.34 -7.42
CA ALA A 231 0.73 3.19 -7.13
C ALA A 231 0.21 3.22 -5.67
N GLU A 232 1.06 3.69 -4.73
CA GLU A 232 0.74 3.71 -3.30
C GLU A 232 -0.03 4.94 -2.84
N GLN A 233 0.30 6.12 -3.38
CA GLN A 233 -0.20 7.42 -2.90
C GLN A 233 -1.07 8.17 -3.92
N GLY A 234 -1.05 7.78 -5.21
CA GLY A 234 -1.74 8.50 -6.29
C GLY A 234 -3.27 8.38 -6.29
N ARG A 235 -3.86 7.65 -5.32
CA ARG A 235 -5.31 7.43 -5.21
C ARG A 235 -5.81 7.71 -3.80
N ILE A 236 -6.99 8.36 -3.70
CA ILE A 236 -7.68 8.58 -2.42
C ILE A 236 -8.00 7.22 -1.75
N ILE A 237 -8.49 6.26 -2.54
CA ILE A 237 -8.70 4.88 -2.09
C ILE A 237 -7.53 4.05 -2.62
N ARG A 238 -6.63 3.64 -1.72
CA ARG A 238 -5.46 2.83 -2.05
C ARG A 238 -5.85 1.50 -2.69
N LEU A 239 -5.17 1.14 -3.78
CA LEU A 239 -5.27 -0.18 -4.41
C LEU A 239 -3.96 -0.96 -4.21
N PRO A 240 -4.03 -2.31 -4.12
CA PRO A 240 -2.83 -3.14 -4.16
C PRO A 240 -2.04 -2.92 -5.46
N SER A 241 -0.70 -2.97 -5.40
CA SER A 241 0.19 -2.70 -6.55
C SER A 241 -0.13 -3.58 -7.76
N HIS A 242 -0.32 -4.89 -7.54
CA HIS A 242 -0.66 -5.84 -8.61
C HIS A 242 -1.98 -5.53 -9.34
N VAL A 243 -2.95 -4.89 -8.66
CA VAL A 243 -4.19 -4.42 -9.31
C VAL A 243 -3.90 -3.18 -10.15
N GLY A 244 -3.05 -2.27 -9.64
CA GLY A 244 -2.57 -1.11 -10.39
C GLY A 244 -1.86 -1.50 -11.69
N ASP A 245 -0.99 -2.51 -11.65
CA ASP A 245 -0.28 -3.04 -12.82
C ASP A 245 -1.24 -3.64 -13.85
N ARG A 246 -2.23 -4.42 -13.39
CA ARG A 246 -3.28 -4.94 -14.27
C ARG A 246 -4.10 -3.84 -14.91
N ILE A 247 -4.41 -2.77 -14.20
CA ILE A 247 -5.11 -1.59 -14.75
C ILE A 247 -4.23 -0.92 -15.80
N ARG A 248 -2.93 -0.70 -15.54
CA ARG A 248 -2.00 -0.12 -16.54
C ARG A 248 -1.91 -1.00 -17.78
N LYS A 249 -1.74 -2.31 -17.62
CA LYS A 249 -1.71 -3.25 -18.74
C LYS A 249 -3.02 -3.22 -19.54
N MET A 250 -4.17 -3.17 -18.85
CA MET A 250 -5.48 -3.07 -19.52
C MET A 250 -5.60 -1.80 -20.38
N TYR A 251 -5.21 -0.63 -19.86
CA TYR A 251 -5.26 0.61 -20.63
C TYR A 251 -4.29 0.59 -21.80
N ARG A 252 -3.07 0.07 -21.64
CA ARG A 252 -2.09 -0.08 -22.73
C ARG A 252 -2.63 -1.00 -23.82
N THR A 253 -3.21 -2.14 -23.45
CA THR A 253 -3.82 -3.08 -24.38
C THR A 253 -5.02 -2.46 -25.10
N ALA A 254 -5.87 -1.72 -24.39
CA ALA A 254 -7.01 -1.02 -24.99
C ALA A 254 -6.53 0.02 -26.00
N GLN A 255 -5.50 0.80 -25.68
CA GLN A 255 -4.93 1.79 -26.60
C GLN A 255 -4.31 1.14 -27.86
N GLN A 256 -3.60 0.02 -27.71
CA GLN A 256 -3.05 -0.74 -28.84
C GLN A 256 -4.15 -1.29 -29.76
N LEU A 257 -5.23 -1.80 -29.19
CA LEU A 257 -6.39 -2.27 -29.97
C LEU A 257 -7.09 -1.11 -30.69
N GLU A 258 -7.31 0.01 -30.01
CA GLU A 258 -7.90 1.22 -30.59
C GLU A 258 -7.04 1.77 -31.75
N GLN A 259 -5.70 1.77 -31.60
CA GLN A 259 -4.79 2.16 -32.70
C GLN A 259 -4.84 1.21 -33.90
N SER A 260 -5.07 -0.09 -33.67
CA SER A 260 -5.12 -1.09 -34.75
C SER A 260 -6.47 -1.18 -35.44
N SER A 261 -7.58 -1.02 -34.73
CA SER A 261 -8.95 -1.14 -35.26
C SER A 261 -9.60 0.18 -35.60
N GLY A 262 -9.12 1.32 -35.06
CA GLY A 262 -9.74 2.63 -35.22
C GLY A 262 -10.99 2.85 -34.34
N GLU A 263 -11.45 1.83 -33.61
CA GLU A 263 -12.62 1.87 -32.73
C GLU A 263 -12.26 1.52 -31.32
N ARG A 264 -13.05 2.01 -30.33
CA ARG A 264 -12.85 1.69 -28.93
C ARG A 264 -13.11 0.21 -28.68
N PRO A 265 -12.15 -0.54 -28.11
CA PRO A 265 -12.28 -1.97 -27.89
C PRO A 265 -13.32 -2.30 -26.82
N THR A 266 -14.03 -3.40 -27.05
CA THR A 266 -14.97 -3.95 -26.07
C THR A 266 -14.24 -4.67 -24.91
N PRO A 267 -14.87 -4.81 -23.73
CA PRO A 267 -14.27 -5.59 -22.63
C PRO A 267 -13.96 -7.05 -23.00
N GLY A 268 -14.65 -7.61 -24.02
CA GLY A 268 -14.36 -8.94 -24.55
C GLY A 268 -13.03 -9.00 -25.28
N GLU A 269 -12.83 -8.10 -26.24
CA GLU A 269 -11.59 -8.01 -27.05
C GLU A 269 -10.35 -7.73 -26.18
N ILE A 270 -10.50 -6.84 -25.17
CA ILE A 270 -9.43 -6.61 -24.19
C ILE A 270 -9.15 -7.88 -23.41
N GLY A 271 -10.21 -8.60 -22.98
CA GLY A 271 -10.12 -9.85 -22.25
C GLY A 271 -9.39 -10.94 -23.03
N ASP A 272 -9.75 -11.12 -24.30
CA ASP A 272 -9.11 -12.09 -25.21
C ASP A 272 -7.62 -11.80 -25.39
N ARG A 273 -7.25 -10.51 -25.52
CA ARG A 273 -5.85 -10.11 -25.68
C ARG A 273 -5.02 -10.26 -24.41
N MET A 274 -5.65 -10.06 -23.23
CA MET A 274 -4.99 -10.19 -21.91
C MET A 274 -5.07 -11.62 -21.33
N GLY A 275 -5.85 -12.53 -21.93
CA GLY A 275 -6.11 -13.85 -21.38
C GLY A 275 -6.97 -13.80 -20.08
N LEU A 276 -7.87 -12.83 -19.96
CA LEU A 276 -8.73 -12.61 -18.80
C LEU A 276 -10.21 -12.68 -19.19
N ASP A 277 -11.05 -13.18 -18.26
CA ASP A 277 -12.49 -13.17 -18.44
C ASP A 277 -13.04 -11.72 -18.58
N PRO A 278 -13.99 -11.47 -19.50
CA PRO A 278 -14.62 -10.16 -19.68
C PRO A 278 -15.25 -9.57 -18.41
N SER A 279 -15.70 -10.40 -17.48
CA SER A 279 -16.22 -9.95 -16.18
C SER A 279 -15.12 -9.30 -15.32
N LYS A 280 -13.89 -9.85 -15.35
CA LYS A 280 -12.72 -9.28 -14.66
C LYS A 280 -12.31 -7.94 -15.29
N ILE A 281 -12.37 -7.82 -16.61
CA ILE A 281 -12.08 -6.54 -17.31
C ILE A 281 -13.10 -5.48 -16.89
N ARG A 282 -14.40 -5.80 -16.88
CA ARG A 282 -15.45 -4.87 -16.40
C ARG A 282 -15.22 -4.44 -14.95
N TRP A 283 -14.81 -5.36 -14.10
CA TRP A 283 -14.43 -5.05 -12.71
C TRP A 283 -13.21 -4.12 -12.65
N LEU A 284 -12.15 -4.39 -13.42
CA LEU A 284 -10.97 -3.52 -13.50
C LEU A 284 -11.34 -2.10 -13.95
N ILE A 285 -12.19 -1.96 -14.96
CA ILE A 285 -12.71 -0.67 -15.44
C ILE A 285 -13.46 0.06 -14.31
N LYS A 286 -14.32 -0.66 -13.55
CA LYS A 286 -15.06 -0.08 -12.43
C LYS A 286 -14.12 0.43 -11.33
N VAL A 287 -13.12 -0.37 -10.95
CA VAL A 287 -12.15 -0.05 -9.88
C VAL A 287 -11.15 1.03 -10.35
N SER A 288 -10.88 1.15 -11.65
CA SER A 288 -9.98 2.16 -12.19
C SER A 288 -10.51 3.59 -12.08
N ARG A 289 -11.83 3.77 -11.95
CA ARG A 289 -12.47 5.10 -11.81
C ARG A 289 -11.94 5.81 -10.56
N ARG A 290 -11.70 7.11 -10.70
CA ARG A 290 -11.34 7.98 -9.57
C ARG A 290 -12.60 8.56 -8.94
N PRO A 291 -12.65 8.78 -7.60
CA PRO A 291 -13.71 9.52 -6.95
C PRO A 291 -13.80 10.95 -7.52
N LEU A 292 -15.01 11.46 -7.61
CA LEU A 292 -15.27 12.85 -7.96
C LEU A 292 -15.32 13.69 -6.68
N SER A 293 -14.93 14.97 -6.78
CA SER A 293 -15.10 15.91 -5.67
C SER A 293 -16.58 16.24 -5.47
N LEU A 294 -17.04 16.30 -4.22
CA LEU A 294 -18.38 16.77 -3.87
C LEU A 294 -18.52 18.28 -4.10
N GLU A 295 -17.44 19.04 -4.01
CA GLU A 295 -17.38 20.48 -4.30
C GLU A 295 -17.29 20.78 -5.80
N LYS A 296 -17.44 19.76 -6.66
CA LYS A 296 -17.41 19.97 -8.11
C LYS A 296 -18.63 20.78 -8.52
N PRO A 297 -18.44 21.97 -9.17
CA PRO A 297 -19.56 22.78 -9.65
C PRO A 297 -20.37 22.01 -10.71
N VAL A 298 -21.68 22.15 -10.64
CA VAL A 298 -22.68 21.51 -11.53
C VAL A 298 -23.64 22.57 -12.05
N GLY A 299 -23.99 22.46 -13.32
CA GLY A 299 -24.87 23.41 -13.99
C GLY A 299 -24.12 24.37 -14.93
N GLU A 300 -24.86 25.13 -15.73
CA GLU A 300 -24.29 26.10 -16.69
C GLU A 300 -23.75 27.36 -16.00
N GLU A 301 -24.33 27.73 -14.86
CA GLU A 301 -23.96 28.92 -14.07
C GLU A 301 -22.95 28.59 -12.92
N GLU A 302 -22.58 27.30 -12.75
CA GLU A 302 -21.66 26.82 -11.70
C GLU A 302 -22.04 27.18 -10.27
N ASP A 303 -23.32 27.54 -10.02
CA ASP A 303 -23.81 28.03 -8.72
C ASP A 303 -24.13 26.91 -7.72
N SER A 304 -24.14 25.65 -8.14
CA SER A 304 -24.48 24.48 -7.32
C SER A 304 -23.32 23.49 -7.25
N GLU A 305 -23.15 22.82 -6.13
CA GLU A 305 -22.15 21.78 -5.93
C GLU A 305 -22.76 20.38 -6.08
N LEU A 306 -21.96 19.41 -6.57
CA LEU A 306 -22.40 18.01 -6.72
C LEU A 306 -22.92 17.42 -5.39
N GLY A 307 -22.36 17.83 -4.26
CA GLY A 307 -22.74 17.37 -2.93
C GLY A 307 -24.18 17.69 -2.56
N GLU A 308 -24.76 18.79 -3.07
CA GLU A 308 -26.13 19.21 -2.78
C GLU A 308 -27.19 18.29 -3.43
N PHE A 309 -26.81 17.54 -4.46
CA PHE A 309 -27.69 16.60 -5.16
C PHE A 309 -27.67 15.18 -4.57
N ILE A 310 -26.84 14.93 -3.55
CA ILE A 310 -26.74 13.62 -2.92
C ILE A 310 -27.66 13.59 -1.70
N GLU A 311 -28.61 12.65 -1.71
CA GLU A 311 -29.53 12.42 -0.61
C GLU A 311 -28.81 11.84 0.62
N ASP A 312 -29.15 12.34 1.80
CA ASP A 312 -28.70 11.78 3.08
C ASP A 312 -29.59 10.58 3.47
N GLU A 313 -29.07 9.38 3.23
CA GLU A 313 -29.77 8.12 3.56
C GLU A 313 -29.61 7.71 5.03
N GLU A 314 -28.66 8.30 5.78
CA GLU A 314 -28.39 7.91 7.17
C GLU A 314 -29.26 8.66 8.17
N SER A 315 -29.60 9.89 7.90
CA SER A 315 -30.43 10.69 8.81
C SER A 315 -31.89 10.24 8.74
N PRO A 316 -32.51 9.95 9.90
CA PRO A 316 -33.91 9.55 9.91
C PRO A 316 -34.79 10.70 9.43
N THR A 317 -35.75 10.41 8.54
CA THR A 317 -36.70 11.41 8.09
C THR A 317 -37.54 11.94 9.27
N PRO A 318 -38.08 13.17 9.19
CA PRO A 318 -38.98 13.69 10.24
C PRO A 318 -40.16 12.75 10.51
N THR A 319 -40.70 12.10 9.46
CA THR A 319 -41.79 11.12 9.56
C THR A 319 -41.34 9.86 10.31
N ASP A 320 -40.15 9.34 10.06
CA ASP A 320 -39.61 8.18 10.78
C ASP A 320 -39.35 8.51 12.26
N SER A 321 -38.85 9.71 12.53
CA SER A 321 -38.63 10.19 13.89
C SER A 321 -39.93 10.26 14.69
N VAL A 322 -40.98 10.84 14.10
CA VAL A 322 -42.32 10.91 14.71
C VAL A 322 -42.91 9.50 14.88
N THR A 323 -42.80 8.66 13.86
CA THR A 323 -43.31 7.26 13.93
C THR A 323 -42.62 6.47 15.04
N ARG A 324 -41.31 6.62 15.21
CA ARG A 324 -40.55 5.99 16.32
C ARG A 324 -41.00 6.52 17.68
N SER A 325 -41.24 7.82 17.81
CA SER A 325 -41.73 8.41 19.06
C SER A 325 -43.12 7.90 19.41
N LEU A 326 -44.03 7.87 18.43
CA LEU A 326 -45.38 7.33 18.61
C LEU A 326 -45.37 5.83 18.96
N LEU A 327 -44.50 5.04 18.31
CA LEU A 327 -44.28 3.64 18.64
C LEU A 327 -43.82 3.47 20.09
N ALA A 328 -42.82 4.28 20.52
CA ALA A 328 -42.33 4.22 21.90
C ALA A 328 -43.44 4.52 22.91
N GLU A 329 -44.26 5.57 22.68
CA GLU A 329 -45.41 5.88 23.53
C GLU A 329 -46.44 4.75 23.57
N ARG A 330 -46.77 4.15 22.41
CA ARG A 330 -47.70 3.02 22.33
C ARG A 330 -47.16 1.79 23.04
N MET A 331 -45.86 1.51 22.90
CA MET A 331 -45.18 0.43 23.63
C MET A 331 -45.27 0.64 25.13
N ASP A 332 -45.02 1.85 25.63
CA ASP A 332 -45.19 2.18 27.06
C ASP A 332 -46.62 2.04 27.55
N GLN A 333 -47.62 2.45 26.76
CA GLN A 333 -49.04 2.26 27.05
C GLN A 333 -49.40 0.76 27.16
N VAL A 334 -48.94 -0.05 26.22
CA VAL A 334 -49.17 -1.51 26.23
C VAL A 334 -48.46 -2.18 27.41
N LEU A 335 -47.22 -1.81 27.70
CA LEU A 335 -46.47 -2.32 28.84
C LEU A 335 -47.08 -1.93 30.18
N SER A 336 -47.75 -0.75 30.29
CA SER A 336 -48.42 -0.31 31.51
C SER A 336 -49.60 -1.20 31.87
N THR A 337 -50.15 -1.99 30.94
CA THR A 337 -51.22 -2.97 31.18
C THR A 337 -50.76 -4.24 31.88
N LEU A 338 -49.43 -4.43 32.00
CA LEU A 338 -48.80 -5.53 32.72
C LEU A 338 -48.54 -5.15 34.19
N SER A 339 -48.21 -6.15 35.03
CA SER A 339 -47.76 -5.81 36.37
C SER A 339 -46.45 -4.99 36.33
N PRO A 340 -46.20 -4.08 37.28
CA PRO A 340 -44.99 -3.25 37.30
C PRO A 340 -43.71 -4.05 37.25
N ARG A 341 -43.74 -5.25 37.80
CA ARG A 341 -42.59 -6.18 37.81
C ARG A 341 -42.33 -6.82 36.44
N GLU A 342 -43.38 -7.26 35.75
CA GLU A 342 -43.30 -7.82 34.39
C GLU A 342 -42.84 -6.76 33.39
N ALA A 343 -43.43 -5.56 33.46
CA ALA A 343 -43.07 -4.45 32.57
C ALA A 343 -41.61 -4.05 32.72
N ARG A 344 -41.09 -4.00 33.98
CA ARG A 344 -39.68 -3.66 34.21
C ARG A 344 -38.70 -4.74 33.73
N ILE A 345 -39.07 -6.02 33.88
CA ILE A 345 -38.30 -7.14 33.34
C ILE A 345 -38.21 -7.04 31.82
N LEU A 346 -39.32 -6.82 31.12
CA LEU A 346 -39.35 -6.69 29.67
C LEU A 346 -38.55 -5.46 29.20
N ARG A 347 -38.70 -4.28 29.84
CA ARG A 347 -37.91 -3.09 29.50
C ARG A 347 -36.42 -3.34 29.57
N LEU A 348 -35.93 -4.00 30.63
CA LEU A 348 -34.51 -4.36 30.77
C LEU A 348 -34.08 -5.42 29.74
N ARG A 349 -34.94 -6.43 29.54
CA ARG A 349 -34.60 -7.53 28.62
C ARG A 349 -34.44 -7.08 27.17
N PHE A 350 -35.30 -6.18 26.73
CA PHE A 350 -35.32 -5.64 25.35
C PHE A 350 -34.59 -4.31 25.19
N GLY A 351 -33.94 -3.80 26.24
CA GLY A 351 -33.13 -2.58 26.17
C GLY A 351 -33.96 -1.29 26.01
N MET A 352 -35.24 -1.30 26.38
CA MET A 352 -36.12 -0.15 26.21
C MET A 352 -35.87 1.00 27.20
N GLN A 353 -35.09 0.78 28.25
CA GLN A 353 -34.77 1.76 29.28
C GLN A 353 -33.40 2.41 29.04
N ASP A 354 -32.38 1.63 28.84
CA ASP A 354 -30.98 2.07 28.79
C ASP A 354 -30.33 1.81 27.41
N GLY A 355 -31.11 1.39 26.39
CA GLY A 355 -30.61 0.99 25.07
C GLY A 355 -29.85 -0.33 25.07
N ARG A 356 -29.55 -0.93 26.24
CA ARG A 356 -28.82 -2.19 26.38
C ARG A 356 -29.78 -3.35 26.72
N ALA A 357 -29.77 -4.39 25.89
CA ALA A 357 -30.48 -5.63 26.18
C ALA A 357 -29.72 -6.47 27.22
N TYR A 358 -30.37 -6.76 28.35
CA TYR A 358 -29.80 -7.58 29.42
C TYR A 358 -30.09 -9.06 29.22
N THR A 359 -29.18 -9.94 29.61
CA THR A 359 -29.37 -11.38 29.60
C THR A 359 -30.32 -11.81 30.74
N LEU A 360 -30.96 -12.99 30.59
CA LEU A 360 -31.85 -13.55 31.64
C LEU A 360 -31.14 -13.71 32.99
N LYS A 361 -29.82 -13.97 32.98
CA LYS A 361 -29.00 -14.11 34.18
C LYS A 361 -28.81 -12.75 34.87
N GLU A 362 -28.41 -11.73 34.12
CA GLU A 362 -28.21 -10.37 34.64
C GLU A 362 -29.51 -9.76 35.20
N VAL A 363 -30.65 -10.00 34.49
CA VAL A 363 -31.98 -9.58 35.00
C VAL A 363 -32.30 -10.36 36.26
N GLY A 364 -32.00 -11.67 36.33
CA GLY A 364 -32.18 -12.48 37.56
C GLY A 364 -31.41 -11.94 38.76
N GLU A 365 -30.17 -11.58 38.58
CA GLU A 365 -29.31 -10.97 39.61
C GLU A 365 -29.89 -9.63 40.10
N LYS A 366 -30.38 -8.75 39.19
CA LYS A 366 -31.03 -7.47 39.56
C LYS A 366 -32.33 -7.62 40.38
N PHE A 367 -33.07 -8.69 40.14
CA PHE A 367 -34.36 -8.95 40.82
C PHE A 367 -34.27 -10.00 41.95
N GLY A 368 -33.10 -10.54 42.22
CA GLY A 368 -32.92 -11.62 43.24
C GLY A 368 -33.65 -12.91 42.87
N LEU A 369 -33.78 -13.23 41.57
CA LEU A 369 -34.49 -14.41 41.07
C LEU A 369 -33.56 -15.32 40.25
N THR A 370 -33.95 -16.59 40.11
CA THR A 370 -33.24 -17.52 39.23
C THR A 370 -33.52 -17.20 37.76
N ARG A 371 -32.56 -17.50 36.89
CA ARG A 371 -32.67 -17.36 35.43
C ARG A 371 -33.98 -17.98 34.89
N GLU A 372 -34.33 -19.17 35.38
CA GLU A 372 -35.51 -19.89 34.91
C GLU A 372 -36.81 -19.16 35.35
N ARG A 373 -36.82 -18.57 36.52
CA ARG A 373 -38.00 -17.78 37.00
C ARG A 373 -38.20 -16.52 36.16
N ILE A 374 -37.13 -15.84 35.78
CA ILE A 374 -37.21 -14.70 34.86
C ILE A 374 -37.74 -15.15 33.50
N ARG A 375 -37.28 -16.29 32.94
CA ARG A 375 -37.76 -16.85 31.69
C ARG A 375 -39.26 -17.17 31.73
N GLN A 376 -39.76 -17.69 32.86
CA GLN A 376 -41.19 -17.93 33.06
C GLN A 376 -41.99 -16.65 33.04
N ILE A 377 -41.54 -15.62 33.79
CA ILE A 377 -42.21 -14.30 33.85
C ILE A 377 -42.20 -13.64 32.48
N GLU A 378 -41.09 -13.66 31.75
CA GLU A 378 -40.98 -13.15 30.37
C GLU A 378 -42.03 -13.82 29.46
N ARG A 379 -42.09 -15.17 29.49
CA ARG A 379 -43.04 -15.94 28.69
C ARG A 379 -44.49 -15.62 29.02
N GLU A 380 -44.83 -15.52 30.29
CA GLU A 380 -46.19 -15.19 30.75
C GLU A 380 -46.55 -13.77 30.31
N ALA A 381 -45.65 -12.79 30.47
CA ALA A 381 -45.85 -11.42 30.05
C ALA A 381 -46.05 -11.30 28.54
N LEU A 382 -45.20 -11.97 27.74
CA LEU A 382 -45.36 -11.99 26.28
C LEU A 382 -46.66 -12.67 25.84
N ASN A 383 -47.08 -13.75 26.50
CA ASN A 383 -48.38 -14.37 26.20
C ASN A 383 -49.58 -13.44 26.50
N ARG A 384 -49.50 -12.64 27.60
CA ARG A 384 -50.51 -11.64 27.88
C ARG A 384 -50.52 -10.50 26.83
N LEU A 385 -49.38 -10.12 26.30
CA LEU A 385 -49.24 -9.11 25.23
C LEU A 385 -49.76 -9.62 23.87
N ARG A 386 -49.71 -10.91 23.60
CA ARG A 386 -50.23 -11.52 22.37
C ARG A 386 -51.73 -11.45 22.24
N HIS A 387 -52.46 -11.11 23.30
CA HIS A 387 -53.90 -11.01 23.25
C HIS A 387 -54.35 -9.97 22.20
N PRO A 388 -55.34 -10.28 21.34
CA PRO A 388 -55.74 -9.42 20.21
C PRO A 388 -56.04 -7.96 20.57
N SER A 389 -56.57 -7.69 21.76
CA SER A 389 -56.89 -6.32 22.24
C SER A 389 -55.63 -5.46 22.43
N ARG A 390 -54.45 -6.07 22.64
CA ARG A 390 -53.18 -5.37 22.84
C ARG A 390 -52.33 -5.40 21.58
N SER A 391 -52.23 -6.53 20.92
CA SER A 391 -51.45 -6.69 19.69
C SER A 391 -51.98 -5.81 18.55
N ARG A 392 -53.31 -5.53 18.50
CA ARG A 392 -53.93 -4.67 17.50
C ARG A 392 -53.39 -3.23 17.55
N GLN A 393 -53.02 -2.74 18.73
CA GLN A 393 -52.49 -1.38 18.92
C GLN A 393 -51.08 -1.18 18.34
N LEU A 394 -50.33 -2.26 18.11
CA LEU A 394 -48.97 -2.22 17.58
C LEU A 394 -48.91 -2.70 16.12
N ARG A 395 -50.04 -3.16 15.57
CA ARG A 395 -50.06 -3.79 14.23
C ARG A 395 -49.71 -2.78 13.14
N ASP A 396 -50.10 -1.53 13.28
CA ASP A 396 -49.88 -0.48 12.29
C ASP A 396 -48.41 -0.05 12.19
N TYR A 397 -47.56 -0.44 13.15
CA TYR A 397 -46.13 -0.16 13.20
C TYR A 397 -45.25 -1.36 12.77
N VAL A 398 -45.88 -2.51 12.50
CA VAL A 398 -45.15 -3.67 11.97
C VAL A 398 -45.18 -3.58 10.45
N THR A 399 -44.12 -3.05 9.86
CA THR A 399 -43.87 -3.16 8.43
C THR A 399 -43.58 -4.60 8.11
N GLU A 400 -44.29 -5.19 7.14
CA GLU A 400 -44.01 -6.51 6.60
C GLU A 400 -42.64 -6.57 5.91
#